data_31053162f35ba38adf2c66986f3a488e
#
_entry.id   31053162f35ba38adf2c66986f3a488e
#
_cell.length_a   1.000
_cell.length_b   1.000
_cell.length_c   1.000
_cell.angle_alpha   90.00
_cell.angle_beta   90.00
_cell.angle_gamma   90.00
#
_symmetry.space_group_name_H-M   'P 1'
#
loop_
_entity.id
_entity.type
_entity.pdbx_description
1 polymer ?
#
loop_
_entity_poly.entity_id
_entity_poly.type
_entity_poly.pdbx_seq_one_letter_code
_entity_poly.pdbx_strand_id
1 'polypeptide(L)'
;LSEGFDGNIAYKQRIGEVDLTVRANMTYSKNEIKEYDEENSRYPYKMKYGFRVDQARGLIAEGLFKDYEEIRNRPSQGSGIMPGDIKYKDVNGDGVINGDDEVPIGATTRPNLIYGFGISAQWKGFDINVHFQGAGKSSFFIDGFTVYPFQEKSWGNILTDVVGNYWSLGINEDPNAKYPRLSYGGNSNNYRASTYWLRNGSYIRLKNVELGYSIPKRFVNKLHLDRVRLYLMGTNLLTFSDFKLWDPELGSSNGQQYPLSRTVTIGLTVGI
;
A
#
# COMPACT_ATOMS: atom_id res chain seq x y z
N LEU A 1 -4.91 13.40 -20.85
CA LEU A 1 -3.47 13.55 -20.94
C LEU A 1 -2.80 12.55 -20.01
N SER A 2 -1.74 11.90 -20.49
CA SER A 2 -0.84 11.11 -19.64
C SER A 2 0.59 11.55 -19.93
N GLU A 3 1.38 11.74 -18.89
CA GLU A 3 2.76 12.16 -18.98
C GLU A 3 3.61 11.46 -17.94
N GLY A 4 4.89 11.31 -18.22
CA GLY A 4 5.81 10.66 -17.30
C GLY A 4 7.21 10.55 -17.86
N PHE A 5 8.04 9.88 -17.10
CA PHE A 5 9.38 9.52 -17.53
C PHE A 5 9.77 8.16 -16.97
N ASP A 6 10.63 7.46 -17.67
CA ASP A 6 11.31 6.27 -17.18
C ASP A 6 12.80 6.37 -17.44
N GLY A 7 13.57 5.66 -16.65
CA GLY A 7 15.01 5.66 -16.78
C GLY A 7 15.64 4.51 -16.01
N ASN A 8 16.82 4.14 -16.47
CA ASN A 8 17.68 3.19 -15.79
C ASN A 8 19.13 3.67 -15.77
N ILE A 9 19.85 3.29 -14.75
CA ILE A 9 21.27 3.55 -14.61
C ILE A 9 21.97 2.28 -14.10
N ALA A 10 23.13 1.99 -14.67
CA ALA A 10 23.99 0.92 -14.18
C ALA A 10 25.43 1.44 -14.14
N TYR A 11 26.06 1.27 -12.98
CA TYR A 11 27.45 1.59 -12.77
C TYR A 11 28.22 0.32 -12.47
N LYS A 12 29.25 0.06 -13.24
CA LYS A 12 30.14 -1.09 -13.10
C LYS A 12 31.53 -0.64 -12.80
N GLN A 13 32.14 -1.21 -11.78
CA GLN A 13 33.50 -0.89 -11.40
C GLN A 13 34.19 -2.14 -10.82
N ARG A 14 35.47 -2.28 -11.13
CA ARG A 14 36.34 -3.24 -10.48
C ARG A 14 37.14 -2.54 -9.38
N ILE A 15 37.00 -3.04 -8.15
CA ILE A 15 37.71 -2.52 -6.98
C ILE A 15 38.61 -3.66 -6.45
N GLY A 16 39.89 -3.59 -6.78
CA GLY A 16 40.81 -4.67 -6.50
C GLY A 16 40.41 -5.97 -7.22
N GLU A 17 40.04 -6.99 -6.47
CA GLU A 17 39.57 -8.27 -6.98
C GLU A 17 38.03 -8.41 -7.03
N VAL A 18 37.30 -7.36 -6.65
CA VAL A 18 35.83 -7.35 -6.60
C VAL A 18 35.28 -6.68 -7.85
N ASP A 19 34.46 -7.37 -8.61
CA ASP A 19 33.66 -6.80 -9.68
C ASP A 19 32.30 -6.38 -9.12
N LEU A 20 32.06 -5.06 -9.05
CA LEU A 20 30.87 -4.45 -8.47
C LEU A 20 29.96 -3.91 -9.56
N THR A 21 28.66 -4.15 -9.45
CA THR A 21 27.65 -3.50 -10.27
C THR A 21 26.54 -2.94 -9.36
N VAL A 22 26.28 -1.65 -9.50
CA VAL A 22 25.11 -0.97 -8.90
C VAL A 22 24.15 -0.59 -10.01
N ARG A 23 22.85 -0.86 -9.80
CA ARG A 23 21.82 -0.55 -10.79
C ARG A 23 20.61 0.04 -10.13
N ALA A 24 19.95 0.94 -10.82
CA ALA A 24 18.67 1.50 -10.42
C ALA A 24 17.81 1.77 -11.66
N ASN A 25 16.51 1.67 -11.47
CA ASN A 25 15.51 2.05 -12.47
C ASN A 25 14.35 2.74 -11.77
N MET A 26 13.69 3.63 -12.51
CA MET A 26 12.53 4.36 -12.01
C MET A 26 11.60 4.68 -13.16
N THR A 27 10.32 4.51 -12.93
CA THR A 27 9.22 4.93 -13.79
C THR A 27 8.27 5.79 -12.99
N TYR A 28 8.00 6.98 -13.48
CA TYR A 28 6.99 7.87 -12.94
C TYR A 28 6.01 8.25 -14.03
N SER A 29 4.71 8.07 -13.76
CA SER A 29 3.65 8.49 -14.67
C SER A 29 2.47 9.09 -13.90
N LYS A 30 1.84 10.08 -14.48
CA LYS A 30 0.58 10.63 -14.01
C LYS A 30 -0.36 10.85 -15.18
N ASN A 31 -1.63 10.79 -14.93
CA ASN A 31 -2.65 11.16 -15.90
C ASN A 31 -3.53 12.28 -15.34
N GLU A 32 -4.20 12.99 -16.23
CA GLU A 32 -5.16 14.04 -15.91
C GLU A 32 -6.23 14.08 -17.00
N ILE A 33 -7.47 14.18 -16.58
CA ILE A 33 -8.63 14.34 -17.48
C ILE A 33 -8.67 15.78 -17.95
N LYS A 34 -8.40 16.01 -19.25
CA LYS A 34 -8.42 17.36 -19.86
C LYS A 34 -9.75 17.70 -20.50
N GLU A 35 -10.52 16.69 -20.87
CA GLU A 35 -11.85 16.84 -21.45
C GLU A 35 -12.71 15.70 -20.93
N TYR A 36 -13.91 16.01 -20.47
CA TYR A 36 -14.90 15.06 -20.03
C TYR A 36 -16.28 15.68 -20.21
N ASP A 37 -17.20 14.95 -20.81
CA ASP A 37 -18.58 15.38 -20.99
C ASP A 37 -19.33 15.19 -19.67
N GLU A 38 -19.39 16.25 -18.87
CA GLU A 38 -20.06 16.29 -17.58
C GLU A 38 -20.75 17.64 -17.37
N GLU A 39 -21.87 17.62 -16.66
CA GLU A 39 -22.54 18.83 -16.24
C GLU A 39 -21.66 19.64 -15.28
N ASN A 40 -21.73 20.97 -15.41
CA ASN A 40 -21.01 21.86 -14.49
C ASN A 40 -21.55 21.70 -13.08
N SER A 41 -20.70 21.20 -12.20
CA SER A 41 -21.05 21.11 -10.79
C SER A 41 -20.94 22.47 -10.10
N ARG A 42 -21.85 22.77 -9.18
CA ARG A 42 -21.72 23.89 -8.26
C ARG A 42 -20.40 23.91 -7.51
N TYR A 43 -19.86 22.71 -7.28
CA TYR A 43 -18.59 22.49 -6.56
C TYR A 43 -17.53 21.98 -7.51
N PRO A 44 -16.51 22.79 -7.87
CA PRO A 44 -15.48 22.40 -8.84
C PRO A 44 -14.70 21.13 -8.45
N TYR A 45 -14.54 20.87 -7.15
CA TYR A 45 -13.85 19.67 -6.66
C TYR A 45 -14.63 18.37 -6.95
N LYS A 46 -15.92 18.44 -7.30
CA LYS A 46 -16.71 17.25 -7.71
C LYS A 46 -16.52 16.88 -9.16
N MET A 47 -16.04 17.78 -9.99
CA MET A 47 -15.80 17.52 -11.41
C MET A 47 -14.66 16.50 -11.57
N LYS A 48 -14.72 15.77 -12.69
CA LYS A 48 -13.63 14.85 -13.09
C LYS A 48 -12.52 15.57 -13.83
N TYR A 49 -12.88 16.65 -14.55
CA TYR A 49 -11.92 17.51 -15.22
C TYR A 49 -10.84 18.03 -14.28
N GLY A 50 -9.60 18.01 -14.70
CA GLY A 50 -8.45 18.45 -13.90
C GLY A 50 -7.94 17.42 -12.88
N PHE A 51 -8.62 16.29 -12.72
CA PHE A 51 -8.23 15.23 -11.82
C PHE A 51 -7.75 13.98 -12.57
N ARG A 52 -7.22 13.02 -11.85
CA ARG A 52 -6.76 11.75 -12.40
C ARG A 52 -7.96 10.84 -12.72
N VAL A 53 -7.80 9.94 -13.70
CA VAL A 53 -8.83 8.97 -14.08
C VAL A 53 -9.29 8.12 -12.89
N ASP A 54 -8.35 7.62 -12.10
CA ASP A 54 -8.63 6.75 -10.94
C ASP A 54 -8.50 7.54 -9.61
N GLN A 55 -8.84 8.82 -9.60
CA GLN A 55 -8.77 9.65 -8.41
C GLN A 55 -9.70 9.12 -7.31
N ALA A 56 -9.13 8.71 -6.19
CA ALA A 56 -9.91 8.37 -5.00
C ALA A 56 -10.69 9.60 -4.50
N ARG A 57 -11.95 9.41 -4.16
CA ARG A 57 -12.84 10.45 -3.63
C ARG A 57 -13.48 9.94 -2.35
N GLY A 58 -13.76 10.85 -1.44
CA GLY A 58 -14.42 10.54 -0.18
C GLY A 58 -14.42 11.71 0.77
N LEU A 59 -14.96 11.48 1.94
CA LEU A 59 -15.04 12.46 3.00
C LEU A 59 -13.71 12.68 3.70
N ILE A 60 -13.49 13.86 4.23
CA ILE A 60 -12.37 14.15 5.12
C ILE A 60 -12.79 13.81 6.55
N ALA A 61 -12.20 12.78 7.14
CA ALA A 61 -12.43 12.44 8.55
C ALA A 61 -11.60 13.34 9.46
N GLU A 62 -12.20 13.80 10.54
CA GLU A 62 -11.59 14.66 11.58
C GLU A 62 -11.43 13.93 12.92
N GLY A 63 -11.42 12.60 12.91
CA GLY A 63 -11.35 11.74 14.08
C GLY A 63 -12.71 11.18 14.47
N LEU A 64 -12.88 10.84 15.75
CA LEU A 64 -14.09 10.26 16.30
C LEU A 64 -14.81 11.26 17.19
N PHE A 65 -16.13 11.21 17.22
CA PHE A 65 -16.92 12.03 18.16
C PHE A 65 -16.58 11.63 19.60
N LYS A 66 -16.32 12.63 20.43
CA LYS A 66 -16.02 12.45 21.83
C LYS A 66 -17.27 12.19 22.66
N ASP A 67 -18.31 13.02 22.46
CA ASP A 67 -19.52 13.02 23.26
C ASP A 67 -20.73 13.53 22.47
N TYR A 68 -21.92 13.49 23.09
CA TYR A 68 -23.17 13.99 22.49
C TYR A 68 -23.23 15.52 22.37
N GLU A 69 -22.44 16.27 23.14
CA GLU A 69 -22.36 17.71 23.03
C GLU A 69 -21.64 18.09 21.72
N GLU A 70 -20.53 17.45 21.43
CA GLU A 70 -19.84 17.63 20.16
C GLU A 70 -20.74 17.28 18.97
N ILE A 71 -21.49 16.17 19.05
CA ILE A 71 -22.41 15.75 17.96
C ILE A 71 -23.47 16.84 17.70
N ARG A 72 -24.05 17.44 18.74
CA ARG A 72 -25.07 18.49 18.58
C ARG A 72 -24.54 19.81 18.02
N ASN A 73 -23.27 20.10 18.28
CA ASN A 73 -22.64 21.37 17.89
C ASN A 73 -21.92 21.31 16.55
N ARG A 74 -21.95 20.17 15.85
CA ARG A 74 -21.30 19.96 14.56
C ARG A 74 -22.32 19.76 13.44
N PRO A 75 -21.89 19.90 12.15
CA PRO A 75 -22.73 19.59 10.99
C PRO A 75 -23.38 18.22 11.09
N SER A 76 -24.63 18.13 10.67
CA SER A 76 -25.43 16.91 10.76
C SER A 76 -24.88 15.82 9.84
N GLN A 77 -24.66 14.65 10.38
CA GLN A 77 -24.26 13.44 9.62
C GLN A 77 -25.40 12.43 9.45
N GLY A 78 -26.64 12.86 9.76
CA GLY A 78 -27.84 12.03 9.76
C GLY A 78 -28.24 11.56 11.14
N SER A 79 -29.08 10.53 11.22
CA SER A 79 -29.60 10.00 12.48
C SER A 79 -28.74 8.87 13.02
N GLY A 80 -28.84 8.65 14.34
CA GLY A 80 -28.19 7.52 15.00
C GLY A 80 -26.69 7.67 15.26
N ILE A 81 -26.14 8.87 15.10
CA ILE A 81 -24.74 9.16 15.41
C ILE A 81 -24.53 9.10 16.92
N MET A 82 -23.44 8.47 17.33
CA MET A 82 -23.08 8.27 18.73
C MET A 82 -21.60 8.63 18.97
N PRO A 83 -21.21 8.90 20.22
CA PRO A 83 -19.79 9.01 20.56
C PRO A 83 -19.00 7.79 20.09
N GLY A 84 -17.80 8.03 19.55
CA GLY A 84 -16.97 7.02 18.91
C GLY A 84 -17.27 6.75 17.43
N ASP A 85 -18.30 7.38 16.86
CA ASP A 85 -18.50 7.40 15.40
C ASP A 85 -17.54 8.38 14.73
N ILE A 86 -17.22 8.12 13.46
CA ILE A 86 -16.34 8.99 12.67
C ILE A 86 -17.04 10.32 12.41
N LYS A 87 -16.36 11.42 12.70
CA LYS A 87 -16.79 12.76 12.37
C LYS A 87 -16.14 13.23 11.08
N TYR A 88 -16.92 13.87 10.23
CA TYR A 88 -16.46 14.34 8.92
C TYR A 88 -16.50 15.87 8.84
N LYS A 89 -15.67 16.38 7.93
CA LYS A 89 -15.59 17.80 7.62
C LYS A 89 -16.71 18.17 6.66
N ASP A 90 -17.45 19.22 7.00
CA ASP A 90 -18.34 19.94 6.10
C ASP A 90 -17.48 20.82 5.18
N VAL A 91 -17.38 20.42 3.93
CA VAL A 91 -16.49 21.08 2.96
C VAL A 91 -17.19 22.25 2.29
N ASN A 92 -18.49 22.14 2.05
CA ASN A 92 -19.28 23.18 1.38
C ASN A 92 -19.89 24.19 2.35
N GLY A 93 -19.90 23.91 3.66
CA GLY A 93 -20.38 24.80 4.72
C GLY A 93 -21.91 24.89 4.81
N ASP A 94 -22.63 23.86 4.34
CA ASP A 94 -24.12 23.87 4.35
C ASP A 94 -24.72 23.31 5.65
N GLY A 95 -23.91 22.81 6.57
CA GLY A 95 -24.31 22.25 7.86
C GLY A 95 -24.73 20.79 7.81
N VAL A 96 -24.59 20.10 6.66
CA VAL A 96 -24.97 18.69 6.49
C VAL A 96 -23.88 17.92 5.76
N ILE A 97 -23.43 16.83 6.34
CA ILE A 97 -22.43 15.96 5.71
C ILE A 97 -23.10 14.97 4.76
N ASN A 98 -22.90 15.19 3.48
CA ASN A 98 -23.50 14.36 2.42
C ASN A 98 -22.51 14.08 1.27
N GLY A 99 -23.03 13.71 0.08
CA GLY A 99 -22.20 13.48 -1.11
C GLY A 99 -21.55 14.74 -1.66
N ASP A 100 -22.02 15.93 -1.29
CA ASP A 100 -21.42 17.19 -1.72
C ASP A 100 -20.12 17.53 -0.98
N ASP A 101 -19.84 16.83 0.12
CA ASP A 101 -18.58 16.96 0.86
C ASP A 101 -17.50 15.97 0.40
N GLU A 102 -17.81 15.09 -0.56
CA GLU A 102 -16.84 14.16 -1.12
C GLU A 102 -15.86 14.89 -2.02
N VAL A 103 -14.60 14.89 -1.62
CA VAL A 103 -13.50 15.56 -2.32
C VAL A 103 -12.47 14.56 -2.84
N PRO A 104 -11.63 14.94 -3.79
CA PRO A 104 -10.45 14.14 -4.16
C PRO A 104 -9.54 13.97 -2.96
N ILE A 105 -9.23 12.73 -2.60
CA ILE A 105 -8.35 12.36 -1.49
C ILE A 105 -7.29 11.35 -1.93
N GLY A 106 -6.13 11.39 -1.29
CA GLY A 106 -5.06 10.43 -1.54
C GLY A 106 -4.49 10.43 -2.96
N ALA A 107 -3.92 9.32 -3.30
CA ALA A 107 -3.40 9.00 -4.63
C ALA A 107 -4.33 8.01 -5.34
N THR A 108 -3.91 7.52 -6.51
CA THR A 108 -4.59 6.44 -7.21
C THR A 108 -4.20 5.07 -6.63
N THR A 109 -5.04 4.06 -6.80
CA THR A 109 -4.72 2.69 -6.38
C THR A 109 -3.51 2.15 -7.15
N ARG A 110 -3.41 2.45 -8.44
CA ARG A 110 -2.23 2.14 -9.24
C ARG A 110 -1.11 3.11 -8.91
N PRO A 111 0.09 2.62 -8.54
CA PRO A 111 1.21 3.48 -8.19
C PRO A 111 1.63 4.39 -9.37
N ASN A 112 1.83 5.67 -9.09
CA ASN A 112 2.42 6.58 -10.09
C ASN A 112 3.95 6.47 -10.14
N LEU A 113 4.57 5.95 -9.09
CA LEU A 113 6.01 5.76 -8.99
C LEU A 113 6.32 4.30 -8.76
N ILE A 114 7.10 3.71 -9.66
CA ILE A 114 7.67 2.36 -9.51
C ILE A 114 9.17 2.50 -9.62
N TYR A 115 9.91 1.88 -8.71
CA TYR A 115 11.36 1.96 -8.72
C TYR A 115 11.99 0.65 -8.27
N GLY A 116 13.21 0.43 -8.73
CA GLY A 116 14.03 -0.68 -8.30
C GLY A 116 15.48 -0.28 -8.20
N PHE A 117 16.19 -0.88 -7.27
CA PHE A 117 17.65 -0.73 -7.18
C PHE A 117 18.27 -1.99 -6.64
N GLY A 118 19.51 -2.20 -7.02
CA GLY A 118 20.23 -3.40 -6.61
C GLY A 118 21.72 -3.28 -6.75
N ILE A 119 22.36 -4.18 -6.06
CA ILE A 119 23.81 -4.33 -6.06
C ILE A 119 24.17 -5.78 -6.34
N SER A 120 25.18 -5.99 -7.19
CA SER A 120 25.81 -7.30 -7.36
C SER A 120 27.31 -7.16 -7.24
N ALA A 121 27.92 -8.13 -6.59
CA ALA A 121 29.35 -8.21 -6.44
C ALA A 121 29.84 -9.63 -6.72
N GLN A 122 31.02 -9.75 -7.34
CA GLN A 122 31.72 -11.01 -7.55
C GLN A 122 33.15 -10.93 -7.00
N TRP A 123 33.55 -11.94 -6.27
CA TRP A 123 34.86 -12.02 -5.68
C TRP A 123 35.31 -13.47 -5.50
N LYS A 124 36.41 -13.86 -6.15
CA LYS A 124 37.08 -15.18 -5.99
C LYS A 124 36.10 -16.38 -6.05
N GLY A 125 35.16 -16.33 -6.97
CA GLY A 125 34.14 -17.38 -7.15
C GLY A 125 32.88 -17.20 -6.33
N PHE A 126 32.87 -16.34 -5.33
CA PHE A 126 31.64 -15.90 -4.66
C PHE A 126 30.95 -14.84 -5.48
N ASP A 127 29.62 -14.89 -5.50
CA ASP A 127 28.78 -13.85 -6.05
C ASP A 127 27.59 -13.57 -5.13
N ILE A 128 27.24 -12.30 -5.04
CA ILE A 128 26.05 -11.82 -4.34
C ILE A 128 25.24 -10.92 -5.28
N ASN A 129 23.94 -11.06 -5.22
CA ASN A 129 23.01 -10.15 -5.91
C ASN A 129 21.88 -9.81 -4.95
N VAL A 130 21.64 -8.52 -4.74
CA VAL A 130 20.55 -8.01 -3.91
C VAL A 130 19.75 -7.04 -4.75
N HIS A 131 18.43 -7.21 -4.77
CA HIS A 131 17.52 -6.33 -5.52
C HIS A 131 16.33 -5.93 -4.68
N PHE A 132 16.10 -4.62 -4.61
CA PHE A 132 14.93 -4.00 -4.03
C PHE A 132 13.98 -3.52 -5.12
N GLN A 133 12.69 -3.64 -4.85
CA GLN A 133 11.62 -3.08 -5.66
C GLN A 133 10.68 -2.30 -4.75
N GLY A 134 10.20 -1.16 -5.21
CA GLY A 134 9.26 -0.35 -4.48
C GLY A 134 8.22 0.32 -5.37
N ALA A 135 7.15 0.73 -4.74
CA ALA A 135 6.11 1.55 -5.34
C ALA A 135 5.78 2.71 -4.42
N GLY A 136 5.41 3.84 -5.01
CA GLY A 136 5.04 5.05 -4.27
C GLY A 136 3.92 5.81 -4.96
N LYS A 137 3.39 6.79 -4.25
CA LYS A 137 2.24 7.58 -4.72
C LYS A 137 1.06 6.68 -5.10
N SER A 138 0.73 5.76 -4.21
CA SER A 138 -0.43 4.88 -4.27
C SER A 138 -1.22 4.98 -2.98
N SER A 139 -2.53 4.91 -3.09
CA SER A 139 -3.41 4.73 -1.94
C SER A 139 -4.64 3.93 -2.33
N PHE A 140 -5.20 3.22 -1.36
CA PHE A 140 -6.40 2.41 -1.55
C PHE A 140 -7.25 2.44 -0.30
N PHE A 141 -8.55 2.27 -0.47
CA PHE A 141 -9.45 2.09 0.67
C PHE A 141 -9.36 0.67 1.21
N ILE A 142 -9.51 0.56 2.52
CA ILE A 142 -9.85 -0.72 3.15
C ILE A 142 -11.34 -0.71 3.46
N ASP A 143 -12.03 -1.78 3.09
CA ASP A 143 -13.49 -1.88 3.23
C ASP A 143 -13.98 -3.33 3.34
N GLY A 144 -15.30 -3.46 3.47
CA GLY A 144 -15.99 -4.73 3.42
C GLY A 144 -16.00 -5.51 4.74
N PHE A 145 -16.68 -6.64 4.72
CA PHE A 145 -16.97 -7.43 5.92
C PHE A 145 -15.72 -8.00 6.62
N THR A 146 -14.59 -8.09 5.93
CA THR A 146 -13.30 -8.49 6.54
C THR A 146 -12.67 -7.39 7.37
N VAL A 147 -13.00 -6.11 7.07
CA VAL A 147 -12.41 -4.94 7.72
C VAL A 147 -13.36 -4.33 8.75
N TYR A 148 -14.65 -4.23 8.39
CA TYR A 148 -15.66 -3.62 9.24
C TYR A 148 -16.17 -4.61 10.29
N PRO A 149 -15.91 -4.37 11.58
CA PRO A 149 -16.28 -5.29 12.63
C PRO A 149 -17.79 -5.58 12.66
N PHE A 150 -18.17 -6.86 12.69
CA PHE A 150 -19.53 -7.34 12.84
C PHE A 150 -20.53 -6.82 11.80
N GLN A 151 -20.06 -6.41 10.61
CA GLN A 151 -20.92 -5.90 9.54
C GLN A 151 -22.02 -6.89 9.15
N GLU A 152 -21.66 -8.16 9.01
CA GLU A 152 -22.60 -9.26 8.69
C GLU A 152 -23.23 -9.89 9.94
N LYS A 153 -23.37 -9.14 11.02
CA LYS A 153 -23.91 -9.61 12.30
C LYS A 153 -23.18 -10.89 12.79
N SER A 154 -23.92 -11.97 13.00
CA SER A 154 -23.39 -13.24 13.48
C SER A 154 -22.41 -13.93 12.50
N TRP A 155 -22.40 -13.55 11.23
CA TRP A 155 -21.46 -14.03 10.22
C TRP A 155 -20.18 -13.16 10.14
N GLY A 156 -20.26 -11.93 10.62
CA GLY A 156 -19.12 -11.02 10.68
C GLY A 156 -18.21 -11.34 11.86
N ASN A 157 -16.91 -11.24 11.62
CA ASN A 157 -15.88 -11.34 12.65
C ASN A 157 -15.13 -10.01 12.76
N ILE A 158 -14.07 -9.98 13.55
CA ILE A 158 -13.19 -8.82 13.68
C ILE A 158 -11.74 -9.23 13.41
N LEU A 159 -10.98 -8.34 12.81
CA LEU A 159 -9.54 -8.53 12.67
C LEU A 159 -8.87 -8.44 14.05
N THR A 160 -7.84 -9.23 14.27
CA THR A 160 -7.02 -9.16 15.49
C THR A 160 -6.49 -7.74 15.74
N ASP A 161 -6.22 -7.00 14.68
CA ASP A 161 -5.76 -5.61 14.75
C ASP A 161 -6.81 -4.63 15.32
N VAL A 162 -8.08 -4.97 15.29
CA VAL A 162 -9.17 -4.17 15.89
C VAL A 162 -9.19 -4.31 17.40
N VAL A 163 -8.84 -5.51 17.91
CA VAL A 163 -8.91 -5.82 19.35
C VAL A 163 -8.00 -4.89 20.15
N GLY A 164 -8.59 -4.11 21.06
CA GLY A 164 -7.88 -3.13 21.87
C GLY A 164 -7.55 -1.79 21.17
N ASN A 165 -7.85 -1.66 19.88
CA ASN A 165 -7.55 -0.46 19.09
C ASN A 165 -8.81 0.29 18.60
N TYR A 166 -9.98 -0.04 19.11
CA TYR A 166 -11.24 0.63 18.80
C TYR A 166 -11.68 1.56 19.93
N TRP A 167 -12.48 2.56 19.57
CA TRP A 167 -13.09 3.44 20.55
C TRP A 167 -14.13 2.69 21.39
N SER A 168 -14.11 2.85 22.70
CA SER A 168 -15.09 2.25 23.61
C SER A 168 -15.34 3.10 24.85
N LEU A 169 -16.61 3.31 25.17
CA LEU A 169 -17.05 4.12 26.30
C LEU A 169 -16.49 3.55 27.64
N GLY A 170 -15.90 4.42 28.44
CA GLY A 170 -15.35 4.07 29.76
C GLY A 170 -14.04 3.28 29.74
N ILE A 171 -13.54 2.83 28.55
CA ILE A 171 -12.32 2.02 28.46
C ILE A 171 -11.28 2.69 27.56
N ASN A 172 -11.67 3.09 26.35
CA ASN A 172 -10.78 3.74 25.37
C ASN A 172 -11.56 4.83 24.63
N GLU A 173 -11.64 6.01 25.19
CA GLU A 173 -12.34 7.16 24.61
C GLU A 173 -11.42 8.07 23.79
N ASP A 174 -10.35 7.51 23.22
CA ASP A 174 -9.43 8.24 22.35
C ASP A 174 -10.14 8.67 21.05
N PRO A 175 -10.30 9.99 20.79
CA PRO A 175 -10.90 10.47 19.55
C PRO A 175 -10.05 10.17 18.30
N ASN A 176 -8.82 9.71 18.48
CA ASN A 176 -7.92 9.27 17.42
C ASN A 176 -7.71 7.75 17.42
N ALA A 177 -8.58 6.98 18.08
CA ALA A 177 -8.48 5.53 18.05
C ALA A 177 -8.42 5.02 16.60
N LYS A 178 -7.68 3.94 16.38
CA LYS A 178 -7.45 3.37 15.06
C LYS A 178 -8.73 2.86 14.38
N TYR A 179 -9.72 2.46 15.19
CA TYR A 179 -11.03 1.99 14.74
C TYR A 179 -12.14 2.72 15.51
N PRO A 180 -13.27 3.01 14.84
CA PRO A 180 -14.41 3.63 15.50
C PRO A 180 -15.06 2.65 16.48
N ARG A 181 -16.09 3.10 17.19
CA ARG A 181 -16.89 2.23 18.05
C ARG A 181 -17.42 1.04 17.27
N LEU A 182 -17.49 -0.10 17.91
CA LEU A 182 -18.06 -1.32 17.33
C LEU A 182 -19.57 -1.21 17.19
N SER A 183 -20.10 -1.72 16.09
CA SER A 183 -21.54 -1.77 15.80
C SER A 183 -21.93 -3.14 15.28
N TYR A 184 -22.98 -3.71 15.85
CA TYR A 184 -23.50 -5.00 15.41
C TYR A 184 -24.45 -4.78 14.23
N GLY A 185 -24.15 -5.37 13.09
CA GLY A 185 -25.00 -5.33 11.90
C GLY A 185 -24.79 -4.10 11.00
N GLY A 186 -23.71 -3.38 11.19
CA GLY A 186 -23.30 -2.30 10.32
C GLY A 186 -23.49 -0.90 10.92
N ASN A 187 -22.79 0.06 10.35
CA ASN A 187 -22.87 1.48 10.70
C ASN A 187 -22.63 2.30 9.42
N SER A 188 -23.71 2.77 8.80
CA SER A 188 -23.64 3.48 7.53
C SER A 188 -22.78 4.75 7.58
N ASN A 189 -22.70 5.43 8.74
CA ASN A 189 -21.82 6.57 8.90
C ASN A 189 -20.35 6.16 8.87
N ASN A 190 -19.99 5.14 9.65
CA ASN A 190 -18.59 4.74 9.81
C ASN A 190 -18.02 3.99 8.58
N TYR A 191 -18.87 3.51 7.67
CA TYR A 191 -18.46 2.77 6.49
C TYR A 191 -18.40 3.63 5.21
N ARG A 192 -18.50 4.95 5.34
CA ARG A 192 -18.36 5.88 4.21
C ARG A 192 -16.91 5.94 3.75
N ALA A 193 -16.71 5.99 2.42
CA ALA A 193 -15.40 6.26 1.82
C ALA A 193 -14.83 7.57 2.37
N SER A 194 -13.69 7.50 3.01
CA SER A 194 -13.11 8.66 3.71
C SER A 194 -11.62 8.51 3.94
N THR A 195 -10.98 9.59 4.32
CA THR A 195 -9.56 9.55 4.73
C THR A 195 -9.31 8.62 5.92
N TYR A 196 -10.35 8.29 6.71
CA TYR A 196 -10.25 7.33 7.81
C TYR A 196 -9.92 5.92 7.35
N TRP A 197 -10.45 5.49 6.21
CA TRP A 197 -10.25 4.16 5.64
C TRP A 197 -9.23 4.14 4.49
N LEU A 198 -8.75 5.30 4.06
CA LEU A 198 -7.71 5.41 3.04
C LEU A 198 -6.36 5.00 3.62
N ARG A 199 -5.64 4.15 2.92
CA ARG A 199 -4.31 3.66 3.33
C ARG A 199 -3.26 4.04 2.29
N ASN A 200 -2.05 4.31 2.79
CA ASN A 200 -0.88 4.49 1.95
C ASN A 200 -0.45 3.15 1.37
N GLY A 201 -0.45 3.02 0.05
CA GLY A 201 -0.04 1.82 -0.68
C GLY A 201 1.45 1.79 -1.03
N SER A 202 2.22 2.74 -0.54
CA SER A 202 3.68 2.78 -0.80
C SER A 202 4.41 1.68 -0.03
N TYR A 203 5.38 1.07 -0.67
CA TYR A 203 6.23 0.05 -0.06
C TYR A 203 7.60 -0.02 -0.71
N ILE A 204 8.53 -0.64 -0.01
CA ILE A 204 9.80 -1.14 -0.53
C ILE A 204 9.98 -2.59 -0.09
N ARG A 205 10.41 -3.43 -1.02
CA ARG A 205 10.57 -4.88 -0.83
C ARG A 205 11.96 -5.34 -1.18
N LEU A 206 12.55 -6.16 -0.33
CA LEU A 206 13.70 -6.98 -0.68
C LEU A 206 13.21 -8.11 -1.59
N LYS A 207 13.27 -7.84 -2.91
CA LYS A 207 12.64 -8.67 -3.94
C LYS A 207 13.42 -9.95 -4.19
N ASN A 208 14.75 -9.81 -4.35
CA ASN A 208 15.63 -10.95 -4.59
C ASN A 208 16.93 -10.77 -3.82
N VAL A 209 17.39 -11.85 -3.22
CA VAL A 209 18.74 -12.00 -2.71
C VAL A 209 19.28 -13.32 -3.24
N GLU A 210 20.46 -13.31 -3.82
CA GLU A 210 21.12 -14.51 -4.26
C GLU A 210 22.57 -14.50 -3.79
N LEU A 211 23.01 -15.61 -3.22
CA LEU A 211 24.38 -15.88 -2.82
C LEU A 211 24.83 -17.10 -3.59
N GLY A 212 25.89 -16.98 -4.36
CA GLY A 212 26.44 -18.07 -5.16
C GLY A 212 27.91 -18.31 -4.89
N TYR A 213 28.33 -19.53 -5.16
CA TYR A 213 29.74 -19.90 -5.19
C TYR A 213 30.03 -20.78 -6.39
N SER A 214 30.90 -20.31 -7.25
CA SER A 214 31.42 -21.07 -8.41
C SER A 214 32.68 -21.79 -8.02
N ILE A 215 32.69 -23.12 -8.15
CA ILE A 215 33.84 -23.95 -7.84
C ILE A 215 34.98 -23.62 -8.82
N PRO A 216 36.24 -23.44 -8.32
CA PRO A 216 37.37 -23.11 -9.18
C PRO A 216 37.61 -24.16 -10.26
N LYS A 217 37.92 -23.71 -11.47
CA LYS A 217 38.12 -24.56 -12.65
C LYS A 217 39.09 -25.73 -12.43
N ARG A 218 40.13 -25.54 -11.60
CA ARG A 218 41.11 -26.59 -11.27
C ARG A 218 40.48 -27.86 -10.69
N PHE A 219 39.32 -27.76 -10.02
CA PHE A 219 38.61 -28.91 -9.46
C PHE A 219 37.57 -29.45 -10.46
N VAL A 220 36.87 -28.54 -11.12
CA VAL A 220 35.79 -28.87 -12.05
C VAL A 220 36.29 -29.58 -13.29
N ASN A 221 37.44 -29.17 -13.83
CA ASN A 221 38.10 -29.80 -15.00
C ASN A 221 38.48 -31.26 -14.74
N LYS A 222 38.79 -31.65 -13.48
CA LYS A 222 39.08 -33.06 -13.15
C LYS A 222 37.85 -33.96 -13.34
N LEU A 223 36.65 -33.38 -13.32
CA LEU A 223 35.39 -34.09 -13.53
C LEU A 223 34.86 -33.95 -14.96
N HIS A 224 35.67 -33.37 -15.90
CA HIS A 224 35.29 -33.08 -17.27
C HIS A 224 34.04 -32.16 -17.36
N LEU A 225 33.93 -31.24 -16.40
CA LEU A 225 32.86 -30.24 -16.38
C LEU A 225 33.42 -28.85 -16.62
N ASP A 226 32.65 -27.98 -17.28
CA ASP A 226 33.04 -26.59 -17.55
C ASP A 226 32.81 -25.68 -16.36
N ARG A 227 31.71 -25.89 -15.66
CA ARG A 227 31.26 -25.04 -14.55
C ARG A 227 30.41 -25.80 -13.54
N VAL A 228 30.68 -25.56 -12.27
CA VAL A 228 29.80 -25.96 -11.16
C VAL A 228 29.57 -24.76 -10.26
N ARG A 229 28.33 -24.37 -10.06
CA ARG A 229 27.93 -23.27 -9.17
C ARG A 229 26.83 -23.72 -8.24
N LEU A 230 27.04 -23.57 -6.93
CA LEU A 230 26.02 -23.72 -5.89
C LEU A 230 25.48 -22.34 -5.54
N TYR A 231 24.18 -22.22 -5.34
CA TYR A 231 23.58 -20.94 -4.93
C TYR A 231 22.39 -21.11 -4.00
N LEU A 232 22.18 -20.09 -3.18
CA LEU A 232 21.02 -19.88 -2.33
C LEU A 232 20.31 -18.62 -2.82
N MET A 233 19.02 -18.72 -3.10
CA MET A 233 18.20 -17.59 -3.54
C MET A 233 16.98 -17.42 -2.65
N GLY A 234 16.70 -16.19 -2.27
CA GLY A 234 15.47 -15.79 -1.57
C GLY A 234 14.68 -14.78 -2.37
N THR A 235 13.37 -14.93 -2.42
CA THR A 235 12.47 -13.98 -3.07
C THR A 235 11.42 -13.45 -2.10
N ASN A 236 11.04 -12.17 -2.26
CA ASN A 236 10.05 -11.47 -1.44
C ASN A 236 10.31 -11.57 0.07
N LEU A 237 11.57 -11.47 0.49
CA LEU A 237 11.98 -11.79 1.87
C LEU A 237 11.46 -10.80 2.89
N LEU A 238 11.53 -9.50 2.60
CA LEU A 238 11.14 -8.43 3.52
C LEU A 238 10.33 -7.37 2.79
N THR A 239 9.29 -6.86 3.42
CA THR A 239 8.49 -5.73 2.91
C THR A 239 8.40 -4.65 3.99
N PHE A 240 8.76 -3.44 3.61
CA PHE A 240 8.66 -2.24 4.44
C PHE A 240 7.53 -1.37 3.90
N SER A 241 6.51 -1.14 4.71
CA SER A 241 5.34 -0.31 4.40
C SER A 241 4.70 0.16 5.70
N ASP A 242 3.99 1.27 5.66
CA ASP A 242 3.14 1.72 6.77
C ASP A 242 1.91 0.82 6.93
N PHE A 243 1.43 0.24 5.83
CA PHE A 243 0.32 -0.68 5.84
C PHE A 243 0.74 -2.08 6.29
N LYS A 244 0.03 -2.66 7.30
CA LYS A 244 0.43 -3.90 7.98
C LYS A 244 -0.63 -5.01 7.97
N LEU A 245 -1.84 -4.76 7.47
CA LEU A 245 -2.92 -5.77 7.53
C LEU A 245 -2.69 -6.92 6.55
N TRP A 246 -2.23 -6.59 5.33
CA TRP A 246 -1.85 -7.56 4.30
C TRP A 246 -0.77 -6.96 3.40
N ASP A 247 -0.43 -7.65 2.32
CA ASP A 247 0.61 -7.18 1.40
C ASP A 247 0.13 -5.93 0.63
N PRO A 248 0.85 -4.79 0.75
CA PRO A 248 0.44 -3.54 0.10
C PRO A 248 0.48 -3.60 -1.43
N GLU A 249 1.29 -4.48 -2.04
CA GLU A 249 1.36 -4.64 -3.50
C GLU A 249 0.04 -5.17 -4.10
N LEU A 250 -0.78 -5.83 -3.29
CA LEU A 250 -2.08 -6.32 -3.74
C LEU A 250 -3.07 -5.18 -4.04
N GLY A 251 -2.93 -4.01 -3.41
CA GLY A 251 -3.90 -2.91 -3.54
C GLY A 251 -5.34 -3.33 -3.22
N SER A 252 -5.50 -4.40 -2.45
CA SER A 252 -6.80 -4.99 -2.11
C SER A 252 -7.51 -4.18 -1.04
N SER A 253 -8.80 -3.95 -1.22
CA SER A 253 -9.62 -3.28 -0.21
C SER A 253 -9.96 -4.18 0.99
N ASN A 254 -10.01 -5.48 0.81
CA ASN A 254 -10.49 -6.44 1.80
C ASN A 254 -9.52 -7.56 2.17
N GLY A 255 -8.32 -7.57 1.57
CA GLY A 255 -7.31 -8.59 1.83
C GLY A 255 -7.62 -9.99 1.29
N GLN A 256 -8.72 -10.19 0.57
CA GLN A 256 -9.16 -11.48 0.05
C GLN A 256 -8.48 -11.84 -1.28
N GLN A 257 -7.16 -11.72 -1.32
CA GLN A 257 -6.35 -12.07 -2.48
C GLN A 257 -5.21 -12.98 -2.04
N TYR A 258 -4.72 -13.78 -2.96
CA TYR A 258 -3.60 -14.67 -2.67
C TYR A 258 -2.34 -13.86 -2.40
N PRO A 259 -1.72 -13.99 -1.22
CA PRO A 259 -0.56 -13.21 -0.84
C PRO A 259 0.68 -13.64 -1.64
N LEU A 260 1.62 -12.70 -1.81
CA LEU A 260 2.92 -13.01 -2.39
C LEU A 260 3.72 -13.93 -1.48
N SER A 261 4.13 -15.06 -2.03
CA SER A 261 4.91 -16.05 -1.29
C SER A 261 6.36 -15.60 -1.08
N ARG A 262 6.89 -15.88 0.11
CA ARG A 262 8.33 -15.88 0.35
C ARG A 262 8.89 -17.23 -0.06
N THR A 263 9.94 -17.21 -0.86
CA THR A 263 10.55 -18.45 -1.33
C THR A 263 12.05 -18.45 -1.01
N VAL A 264 12.54 -19.59 -0.56
CA VAL A 264 13.97 -19.84 -0.41
C VAL A 264 14.31 -21.07 -1.22
N THR A 265 15.29 -20.95 -2.09
CA THR A 265 15.68 -21.99 -3.04
C THR A 265 17.19 -22.24 -2.93
N ILE A 266 17.57 -23.51 -2.86
CA ILE A 266 18.96 -23.94 -3.04
C ILE A 266 19.06 -24.54 -4.42
N GLY A 267 20.05 -24.13 -5.21
CA GLY A 267 20.23 -24.59 -6.57
C GLY A 267 21.67 -24.95 -6.88
N LEU A 268 21.82 -25.85 -7.83
CA LEU A 268 23.09 -26.28 -8.41
C LEU A 268 23.04 -26.10 -9.92
N THR A 269 24.01 -25.39 -10.48
CA THR A 269 24.20 -25.28 -11.92
C THR A 269 25.45 -26.07 -12.33
N VAL A 270 25.31 -26.98 -13.27
CA VAL A 270 26.39 -27.75 -13.85
C VAL A 270 26.47 -27.48 -15.34
N GLY A 271 27.64 -27.07 -15.83
CA GLY A 271 27.94 -26.95 -17.25
C GLY A 271 28.89 -28.09 -17.65
N ILE A 272 28.61 -28.69 -18.81
CA ILE A 272 29.33 -29.84 -19.40
C ILE A 272 29.96 -29.38 -20.69
#